data_52fdb13519c978f29426e639e991a006
#
_entry.id   52fdb13519c978f29426e639e991a006
#
_cell.length_a   1.000
_cell.length_b   1.000
_cell.length_c   1.000
_cell.angle_alpha   90.00
_cell.angle_beta   90.00
_cell.angle_gamma   90.00
#
_symmetry.space_group_name_H-M   'P 1'
#
loop_
_entity.id
_entity.type
_entity.pdbx_description
1 polymer ?
#
loop_
_entity_poly.entity_id
_entity_poly.type
_entity_poly.pdbx_seq_one_letter_code
_entity_poly.pdbx_strand_id
1 'polypeptide(L)'
;MTNVSADSILGALLGTAVGDALGMPIEGLSHQNVRTYYKGIKEYRDDDQRGDLSAGQWTDDTQMTFALVRVLTKFPDRPAAWPSAAVEEYVRLRSEARRWGNTTTTAIDRLAGGTSPAESGVPDRATDGAAMRAAPLGIWWATQDVDRDDAFEAVRPVLAVTHRHPVALVAGWGQAAAVHTLLAQSPDTFERAAFWDAMLEAATWAEAQLDATDRVSSRLQNLTDRLDAFPLDLRDACDGVGVRAEEAWPFACAMVARRAHLLENTLLSGINVGGDADTTGAMMGAMLGALHGWAAFPSEWQKGLEAADRLSEEARGLSEVLG
;
A
#
# COMPACT_ATOMS: atom_id res chain seq x y z
N MET A 1 -15.23 -12.46 15.89
CA MET A 1 -13.86 -11.95 15.61
C MET A 1 -13.10 -13.02 14.84
N THR A 2 -12.66 -12.73 13.64
CA THR A 2 -11.70 -13.58 12.90
C THR A 2 -10.37 -13.52 13.66
N ASN A 3 -9.80 -14.67 13.98
CA ASN A 3 -8.50 -14.70 14.66
C ASN A 3 -7.41 -14.39 13.63
N VAL A 4 -7.05 -13.12 13.51
CA VAL A 4 -5.98 -12.65 12.60
C VAL A 4 -4.64 -13.10 13.18
N SER A 5 -3.82 -13.80 12.39
CA SER A 5 -2.54 -14.29 12.88
C SER A 5 -1.50 -13.15 12.98
N ALA A 6 -0.68 -13.18 14.02
CA ALA A 6 0.45 -12.24 14.15
C ALA A 6 1.40 -12.32 12.94
N ASP A 7 1.60 -13.52 12.37
CA ASP A 7 2.44 -13.72 11.19
C ASP A 7 1.86 -13.04 9.95
N SER A 8 0.52 -13.05 9.76
CA SER A 8 -0.15 -12.31 8.67
C SER A 8 -0.07 -10.79 8.85
N ILE A 9 -0.17 -10.29 10.08
CA ILE A 9 0.04 -8.86 10.39
C ILE A 9 1.48 -8.45 10.05
N LEU A 10 2.46 -9.22 10.51
CA LEU A 10 3.86 -8.99 10.18
C LEU A 10 4.06 -9.07 8.66
N GLY A 11 3.46 -10.07 8.02
CA GLY A 11 3.51 -10.27 6.57
C GLY A 11 3.03 -9.03 5.81
N ALA A 12 1.89 -8.47 6.18
CA ALA A 12 1.34 -7.28 5.54
C ALA A 12 2.28 -6.06 5.68
N LEU A 13 2.81 -5.81 6.88
CA LEU A 13 3.66 -4.64 7.15
C LEU A 13 5.06 -4.77 6.56
N LEU A 14 5.71 -5.90 6.77
CA LEU A 14 7.05 -6.16 6.23
C LEU A 14 7.01 -6.45 4.74
N GLY A 15 5.91 -7.03 4.24
CA GLY A 15 5.65 -7.20 2.81
C GLY A 15 5.56 -5.86 2.08
N THR A 16 4.95 -4.84 2.70
CA THR A 16 5.02 -3.46 2.19
C THR A 16 6.47 -3.04 1.97
N ALA A 17 7.33 -3.19 2.99
CA ALA A 17 8.72 -2.78 2.92
C ALA A 17 9.54 -3.61 1.91
N VAL A 18 9.26 -4.90 1.79
CA VAL A 18 9.90 -5.77 0.78
C VAL A 18 9.52 -5.34 -0.63
N GLY A 19 8.24 -5.07 -0.87
CA GLY A 19 7.74 -4.64 -2.18
C GLY A 19 8.30 -3.30 -2.61
N ASP A 20 8.31 -2.32 -1.70
CA ASP A 20 8.94 -1.01 -1.83
C ASP A 20 10.44 -1.16 -2.19
N ALA A 21 11.22 -1.85 -1.36
CA ALA A 21 12.66 -2.00 -1.56
C ALA A 21 13.04 -2.79 -2.84
N LEU A 22 12.20 -3.70 -3.32
CA LEU A 22 12.39 -4.39 -4.59
C LEU A 22 12.05 -3.48 -5.78
N GLY A 23 11.03 -2.63 -5.66
CA GLY A 23 10.59 -1.71 -6.71
C GLY A 23 11.47 -0.47 -6.84
N MET A 24 12.03 0.00 -5.73
CA MET A 24 12.78 1.24 -5.57
C MET A 24 13.85 1.49 -6.67
N PRO A 25 14.69 0.51 -7.06
CA PRO A 25 15.77 0.78 -8.02
C PRO A 25 15.28 1.01 -9.45
N ILE A 26 14.04 0.66 -9.74
CA ILE A 26 13.47 0.76 -11.09
C ILE A 26 12.26 1.70 -11.18
N GLU A 27 11.99 2.45 -10.10
CA GLU A 27 10.92 3.46 -10.06
C GLU A 27 11.06 4.45 -11.23
N GLY A 28 9.95 4.65 -11.96
CA GLY A 28 9.89 5.53 -13.13
C GLY A 28 10.43 4.93 -14.43
N LEU A 29 11.01 3.73 -14.41
CA LEU A 29 11.49 3.08 -15.64
C LEU A 29 10.34 2.43 -16.43
N SER A 30 10.45 2.47 -17.75
CA SER A 30 9.62 1.62 -18.61
C SER A 30 10.04 0.16 -18.48
N HIS A 31 9.10 -0.79 -18.73
CA HIS A 31 9.41 -2.21 -18.79
C HIS A 31 10.62 -2.54 -19.67
N GLN A 32 10.74 -1.88 -20.81
CA GLN A 32 11.87 -2.11 -21.71
C GLN A 32 13.20 -1.72 -21.03
N ASN A 33 13.24 -0.63 -20.29
CA ASN A 33 14.43 -0.19 -19.57
C ASN A 33 14.75 -1.11 -18.40
N VAL A 34 13.73 -1.58 -17.65
CA VAL A 34 13.90 -2.60 -16.60
C VAL A 34 14.56 -3.86 -17.18
N ARG A 35 14.09 -4.33 -18.32
CA ARG A 35 14.70 -5.50 -18.99
C ARG A 35 16.11 -5.24 -19.52
N THR A 36 16.33 -4.05 -20.05
CA THR A 36 17.63 -3.71 -20.68
C THR A 36 18.73 -3.54 -19.64
N TYR A 37 18.46 -2.78 -18.58
CA TYR A 37 19.47 -2.41 -17.59
C TYR A 37 19.58 -3.39 -16.44
N TYR A 38 18.43 -3.89 -15.92
CA TYR A 38 18.39 -4.77 -14.76
C TYR A 38 18.15 -6.25 -15.12
N LYS A 39 17.78 -6.57 -16.37
CA LYS A 39 17.36 -7.92 -16.80
C LYS A 39 16.20 -8.49 -15.99
N GLY A 40 15.40 -7.58 -15.45
CA GLY A 40 14.35 -7.84 -14.44
C GLY A 40 14.91 -7.90 -13.03
N ILE A 41 14.10 -7.36 -12.09
CA ILE A 41 14.37 -7.45 -10.66
C ILE A 41 14.04 -8.85 -10.17
N LYS A 42 14.94 -9.44 -9.36
CA LYS A 42 14.77 -10.73 -8.68
C LYS A 42 15.22 -10.67 -7.23
N GLU A 43 16.02 -9.71 -6.91
CA GLU A 43 16.62 -9.44 -5.61
C GLU A 43 16.76 -7.94 -5.40
N TYR A 44 17.06 -7.50 -4.20
CA TYR A 44 17.36 -6.10 -3.95
C TYR A 44 18.56 -5.63 -4.76
N ARG A 45 18.49 -4.41 -5.25
CA ARG A 45 19.54 -3.75 -6.05
C ARG A 45 19.76 -2.33 -5.55
N ASP A 46 20.95 -1.83 -5.77
CA ASP A 46 21.23 -0.40 -5.64
C ASP A 46 20.44 0.37 -6.70
N ASP A 47 20.05 1.62 -6.38
CA ASP A 47 19.52 2.51 -7.40
C ASP A 47 20.65 3.12 -8.25
N ASP A 48 20.95 2.46 -9.34
CA ASP A 48 21.96 2.92 -10.30
C ASP A 48 21.55 4.19 -11.07
N GLN A 49 20.27 4.60 -10.99
CA GLN A 49 19.76 5.77 -11.72
C GLN A 49 20.01 7.07 -10.95
N ARG A 50 19.67 7.07 -9.66
CA ARG A 50 19.76 8.26 -8.78
C ARG A 50 20.97 8.18 -7.86
N GLY A 51 21.41 6.97 -7.49
CA GLY A 51 22.56 6.72 -6.63
C GLY A 51 22.36 7.17 -5.19
N ASP A 52 21.10 7.27 -4.74
CA ASP A 52 20.74 7.77 -3.41
C ASP A 52 20.38 6.67 -2.42
N LEU A 53 19.96 5.50 -2.90
CA LEU A 53 19.57 4.36 -2.08
C LEU A 53 20.30 3.09 -2.51
N SER A 54 20.66 2.27 -1.52
CA SER A 54 21.34 0.98 -1.71
C SER A 54 20.35 -0.19 -1.66
N ALA A 55 20.82 -1.37 -2.07
CA ALA A 55 20.05 -2.62 -2.07
C ALA A 55 19.40 -2.89 -0.70
N GLY A 56 18.10 -3.16 -0.72
CA GLY A 56 17.28 -3.43 0.47
C GLY A 56 16.79 -2.18 1.19
N GLN A 57 17.19 -0.99 0.77
CA GLN A 57 16.64 0.25 1.29
C GLN A 57 15.26 0.53 0.66
N TRP A 58 14.37 1.08 1.46
CA TRP A 58 12.98 1.41 1.14
C TRP A 58 12.78 2.94 1.08
N THR A 59 11.63 3.39 0.59
CA THR A 59 11.26 4.78 0.31
C THR A 59 10.20 5.32 1.29
N ASP A 60 9.41 6.31 0.86
CA ASP A 60 8.31 6.88 1.64
C ASP A 60 7.15 5.91 1.85
N ASP A 61 6.94 4.94 0.98
CA ASP A 61 5.93 3.89 1.16
C ASP A 61 6.07 3.22 2.53
N THR A 62 7.25 2.69 2.82
CA THR A 62 7.56 2.07 4.11
C THR A 62 7.63 3.09 5.23
N GLN A 63 8.26 4.25 4.99
CA GLN A 63 8.44 5.28 5.99
C GLN A 63 7.09 5.77 6.54
N MET A 64 6.13 6.03 5.67
CA MET A 64 4.80 6.52 6.03
C MET A 64 3.89 5.40 6.56
N THR A 65 4.04 4.17 6.07
CA THR A 65 3.35 3.00 6.62
C THR A 65 3.73 2.80 8.09
N PHE A 66 5.02 2.80 8.42
CA PHE A 66 5.47 2.61 9.80
C PHE A 66 5.22 3.82 10.70
N ALA A 67 5.05 5.02 10.13
CA ALA A 67 4.48 6.14 10.89
C ALA A 67 3.05 5.83 11.36
N LEU A 68 2.22 5.26 10.50
CA LEU A 68 0.86 4.84 10.89
C LEU A 68 0.88 3.64 11.87
N VAL A 69 1.81 2.69 11.72
CA VAL A 69 2.02 1.62 12.72
C VAL A 69 2.22 2.23 14.10
N ARG A 70 3.11 3.21 14.26
CA ARG A 70 3.35 3.89 15.55
C ARG A 70 2.13 4.64 16.06
N VAL A 71 1.38 5.30 15.18
CA VAL A 71 0.13 6.00 15.53
C VAL A 71 -0.90 5.02 16.09
N LEU A 72 -1.14 3.90 15.40
CA LEU A 72 -2.13 2.91 15.82
C LEU A 72 -1.67 2.19 17.10
N THR A 73 -0.40 1.88 17.24
CA THR A 73 0.16 1.28 18.47
C THR A 73 -0.05 2.21 19.67
N LYS A 74 0.13 3.52 19.48
CA LYS A 74 -0.06 4.52 20.56
C LYS A 74 -1.53 4.78 20.89
N PHE A 75 -2.41 4.66 19.91
CA PHE A 75 -3.83 5.01 20.03
C PHE A 75 -4.77 3.95 19.42
N PRO A 76 -4.69 2.67 19.83
CA PRO A 76 -5.42 1.58 19.15
C PRO A 76 -6.95 1.78 19.15
N ASP A 77 -7.51 2.31 20.24
CA ASP A 77 -8.95 2.48 20.45
C ASP A 77 -9.43 3.95 20.28
N ARG A 78 -8.59 4.81 19.69
CA ARG A 78 -8.91 6.24 19.57
C ARG A 78 -8.71 6.78 18.16
N PRO A 79 -9.53 6.37 17.17
CA PRO A 79 -9.39 6.81 15.78
C PRO A 79 -9.41 8.33 15.61
N ALA A 80 -10.18 9.04 16.44
CA ALA A 80 -10.23 10.50 16.41
C ALA A 80 -8.88 11.19 16.69
N ALA A 81 -7.92 10.50 17.33
CA ALA A 81 -6.58 11.02 17.60
C ALA A 81 -5.61 10.82 16.42
N TRP A 82 -5.89 9.88 15.51
CA TRP A 82 -4.96 9.47 14.47
C TRP A 82 -4.54 10.57 13.51
N PRO A 83 -5.44 11.44 13.00
CA PRO A 83 -5.01 12.49 12.09
C PRO A 83 -3.95 13.41 12.70
N SER A 84 -4.13 13.85 13.94
CA SER A 84 -3.15 14.69 14.64
C SER A 84 -1.86 13.94 14.95
N ALA A 85 -1.95 12.70 15.39
CA ALA A 85 -0.77 11.87 15.66
C ALA A 85 0.01 11.53 14.37
N ALA A 86 -0.67 11.31 13.24
CA ALA A 86 -0.04 11.12 11.94
C ALA A 86 0.71 12.39 11.50
N VAL A 87 0.14 13.57 11.75
CA VAL A 87 0.83 14.85 11.51
C VAL A 87 2.15 14.93 12.30
N GLU A 88 2.12 14.61 13.61
CA GLU A 88 3.32 14.64 14.45
C GLU A 88 4.41 13.72 13.86
N GLU A 89 4.04 12.49 13.47
CA GLU A 89 4.97 11.54 12.87
C GLU A 89 5.51 12.02 11.51
N TYR A 90 4.66 12.49 10.62
CA TYR A 90 5.07 12.94 9.29
C TYR A 90 5.94 14.19 9.35
N VAL A 91 5.60 15.17 10.19
CA VAL A 91 6.43 16.37 10.38
C VAL A 91 7.79 16.00 10.97
N ARG A 92 7.83 15.07 11.91
CA ARG A 92 9.09 14.54 12.46
C ARG A 92 9.97 13.88 11.39
N LEU A 93 9.35 13.08 10.50
CA LEU A 93 10.04 12.37 9.43
C LEU A 93 10.51 13.27 8.28
N ARG A 94 10.05 14.52 8.21
CA ARG A 94 10.38 15.44 7.11
C ARG A 94 11.89 15.64 6.91
N SER A 95 12.66 15.67 7.96
CA SER A 95 14.13 15.82 7.86
C SER A 95 14.84 14.55 7.38
N GLU A 96 14.15 13.41 7.42
CA GLU A 96 14.65 12.10 7.02
C GLU A 96 13.86 11.58 5.80
N ALA A 97 13.13 12.48 5.10
CA ALA A 97 12.25 12.12 4.00
C ALA A 97 13.03 11.41 2.88
N ARG A 98 12.51 10.25 2.45
CA ARG A 98 13.07 9.45 1.36
C ARG A 98 12.10 9.48 0.19
N ARG A 99 12.42 10.23 -0.86
CA ARG A 99 11.66 10.31 -2.12
C ARG A 99 10.20 10.73 -1.99
N TRP A 100 9.86 11.50 -0.96
CA TRP A 100 8.49 11.96 -0.79
C TRP A 100 7.97 12.67 -2.03
N GLY A 101 6.85 12.18 -2.56
CA GLY A 101 6.18 12.78 -3.70
C GLY A 101 5.69 14.20 -3.42
N ASN A 102 5.49 14.97 -4.49
CA ASN A 102 5.06 16.37 -4.41
C ASN A 102 3.75 16.57 -3.64
N THR A 103 2.81 15.63 -3.70
CA THR A 103 1.54 15.69 -2.96
C THR A 103 1.79 15.62 -1.46
N THR A 104 2.56 14.62 -1.02
CA THR A 104 2.97 14.45 0.38
C THR A 104 3.75 15.65 0.89
N THR A 105 4.80 16.07 0.18
CA THR A 105 5.64 17.23 0.55
C THR A 105 4.81 18.50 0.70
N THR A 106 3.92 18.79 -0.27
CA THR A 106 3.04 19.96 -0.20
C THR A 106 2.15 19.94 1.05
N ALA A 107 1.56 18.80 1.37
CA ALA A 107 0.70 18.67 2.55
C ALA A 107 1.48 18.84 3.86
N ILE A 108 2.66 18.20 3.94
CA ILE A 108 3.51 18.29 5.14
C ILE A 108 4.05 19.71 5.35
N ASP A 109 4.38 20.44 4.28
CA ASP A 109 4.76 21.84 4.35
C ASP A 109 3.63 22.73 4.87
N ARG A 110 2.39 22.48 4.44
CA ARG A 110 1.20 23.15 4.98
C ARG A 110 1.04 22.88 6.48
N LEU A 111 1.18 21.61 6.90
CA LEU A 111 1.09 21.21 8.30
C LEU A 111 2.19 21.86 9.15
N ALA A 112 3.43 21.86 8.68
CA ALA A 112 4.54 22.55 9.35
C ALA A 112 4.32 24.06 9.44
N GLY A 113 3.56 24.64 8.51
CA GLY A 113 3.10 26.04 8.51
C GLY A 113 1.88 26.31 9.38
N GLY A 114 1.31 25.29 10.08
CA GLY A 114 0.19 25.45 11.01
C GLY A 114 -1.19 25.23 10.39
N THR A 115 -1.29 24.71 9.16
CA THR A 115 -2.59 24.31 8.58
C THR A 115 -3.14 23.11 9.36
N SER A 116 -4.46 23.08 9.57
CA SER A 116 -5.09 21.96 10.29
C SER A 116 -4.98 20.64 9.53
N PRO A 117 -4.97 19.47 10.21
CA PRO A 117 -4.95 18.16 9.56
C PRO A 117 -6.10 17.96 8.56
N ALA A 118 -7.27 18.56 8.84
CA ALA A 118 -8.46 18.47 7.99
C ALA A 118 -8.32 19.25 6.66
N GLU A 119 -7.40 20.23 6.60
CA GLU A 119 -7.24 21.16 5.46
C GLU A 119 -5.92 21.00 4.73
N SER A 120 -4.94 20.30 5.32
CA SER A 120 -3.57 20.20 4.81
C SER A 120 -3.46 19.39 3.53
N GLY A 121 -4.28 18.34 3.40
CA GLY A 121 -4.23 17.44 2.26
C GLY A 121 -4.49 18.13 0.93
N VAL A 122 -3.85 17.66 -0.11
CA VAL A 122 -3.91 18.21 -1.47
C VAL A 122 -5.17 17.70 -2.18
N PRO A 123 -6.09 18.60 -2.60
CA PRO A 123 -7.39 18.18 -3.15
C PRO A 123 -7.40 17.97 -4.68
N ASP A 124 -6.39 18.42 -5.39
CA ASP A 124 -6.34 18.51 -6.85
C ASP A 124 -5.41 17.47 -7.51
N ARG A 125 -4.88 16.52 -6.72
CA ARG A 125 -3.96 15.48 -7.18
C ARG A 125 -4.43 14.10 -6.75
N ALA A 126 -4.80 13.27 -7.74
CA ALA A 126 -5.24 11.90 -7.55
C ALA A 126 -4.04 10.93 -7.51
N THR A 127 -3.09 11.12 -6.58
CA THR A 127 -1.91 10.26 -6.46
C THR A 127 -2.12 9.13 -5.45
N ASP A 128 -1.36 8.06 -5.58
CA ASP A 128 -1.50 6.80 -4.87
C ASP A 128 -0.91 6.78 -3.46
N GLY A 129 -0.27 7.87 -3.01
CA GLY A 129 0.35 7.94 -1.69
C GLY A 129 -0.61 7.76 -0.49
N ALA A 130 -1.94 7.80 -0.70
CA ALA A 130 -2.91 7.35 0.29
C ALA A 130 -2.97 5.83 0.37
N ALA A 131 -2.91 5.14 -0.78
CA ALA A 131 -3.01 3.68 -0.86
C ALA A 131 -1.72 2.99 -0.39
N MET A 132 -0.54 3.50 -0.77
CA MET A 132 0.75 2.91 -0.46
C MET A 132 0.94 2.61 1.04
N ARG A 133 0.35 3.42 1.91
CA ARG A 133 0.52 3.34 3.38
C ARG A 133 -0.72 2.86 4.14
N ALA A 134 -1.76 2.40 3.45
CA ALA A 134 -3.04 2.08 4.09
C ALA A 134 -3.08 0.70 4.79
N ALA A 135 -2.07 -0.15 4.62
CA ALA A 135 -2.02 -1.48 5.20
C ALA A 135 -2.29 -1.52 6.72
N PRO A 136 -1.68 -0.66 7.58
CA PRO A 136 -1.96 -0.65 9.02
C PRO A 136 -3.42 -0.37 9.36
N LEU A 137 -4.11 0.43 8.53
CA LEU A 137 -5.51 0.78 8.72
C LEU A 137 -6.42 -0.41 8.40
N GLY A 138 -6.08 -1.21 7.38
CA GLY A 138 -6.75 -2.47 7.06
C GLY A 138 -6.53 -3.54 8.13
N ILE A 139 -5.35 -3.59 8.73
CA ILE A 139 -5.03 -4.47 9.87
C ILE A 139 -5.90 -4.08 11.08
N TRP A 140 -5.94 -2.81 11.42
CA TRP A 140 -6.80 -2.33 12.50
C TRP A 140 -8.25 -2.73 12.25
N TRP A 141 -8.79 -2.48 11.06
CA TRP A 141 -10.17 -2.86 10.73
C TRP A 141 -10.40 -4.38 10.88
N ALA A 142 -9.49 -5.22 10.43
CA ALA A 142 -9.61 -6.68 10.53
C ALA A 142 -9.59 -7.22 11.96
N THR A 143 -9.02 -6.46 12.89
CA THR A 143 -8.88 -6.86 14.31
C THR A 143 -9.95 -6.25 15.21
N GLN A 144 -10.70 -5.27 14.73
CA GLN A 144 -11.75 -4.61 15.49
C GLN A 144 -13.14 -5.13 15.09
N ASP A 145 -14.09 -5.08 16.03
CA ASP A 145 -15.50 -5.40 15.78
C ASP A 145 -16.26 -4.14 15.36
N VAL A 146 -15.87 -3.59 14.20
CA VAL A 146 -16.47 -2.38 13.63
C VAL A 146 -17.00 -2.68 12.22
N ASP A 147 -18.13 -2.08 11.89
CA ASP A 147 -18.67 -2.20 10.55
C ASP A 147 -17.89 -1.35 9.52
N ARG A 148 -18.27 -1.48 8.25
CA ARG A 148 -17.61 -0.78 7.15
C ARG A 148 -17.71 0.74 7.26
N ASP A 149 -18.87 1.25 7.68
CA ASP A 149 -19.14 2.67 7.71
C ASP A 149 -18.32 3.34 8.83
N ASP A 150 -18.27 2.74 10.00
CA ASP A 150 -17.45 3.17 11.13
C ASP A 150 -15.94 3.06 10.80
N ALA A 151 -15.52 1.98 10.13
CA ALA A 151 -14.14 1.83 9.68
C ALA A 151 -13.73 2.93 8.68
N PHE A 152 -14.62 3.27 7.73
CA PHE A 152 -14.35 4.33 6.77
C PHE A 152 -14.22 5.70 7.45
N GLU A 153 -15.10 6.03 8.40
CA GLU A 153 -15.02 7.27 9.15
C GLU A 153 -13.76 7.37 10.02
N ALA A 154 -13.19 6.24 10.44
CA ALA A 154 -11.91 6.20 11.14
C ALA A 154 -10.71 6.36 10.18
N VAL A 155 -10.73 5.68 9.04
CA VAL A 155 -9.63 5.59 8.08
C VAL A 155 -9.49 6.86 7.23
N ARG A 156 -10.60 7.37 6.69
CA ARG A 156 -10.62 8.49 5.75
C ARG A 156 -9.90 9.76 6.27
N PRO A 157 -10.10 10.23 7.51
CA PRO A 157 -9.45 11.45 8.00
C PRO A 157 -7.92 11.33 8.06
N VAL A 158 -7.38 10.13 8.33
CA VAL A 158 -5.92 9.88 8.37
C VAL A 158 -5.31 9.94 6.97
N LEU A 159 -5.97 9.35 5.98
CA LEU A 159 -5.54 9.42 4.59
C LEU A 159 -5.61 10.85 4.05
N ALA A 160 -6.67 11.57 4.43
CA ALA A 160 -6.94 12.94 4.00
C ALA A 160 -5.91 13.97 4.52
N VAL A 161 -5.12 13.65 5.55
CA VAL A 161 -4.04 14.51 6.05
C VAL A 161 -3.09 14.97 4.94
N THR A 162 -2.83 14.10 3.97
CA THR A 162 -1.96 14.42 2.83
C THR A 162 -2.68 14.37 1.49
N HIS A 163 -3.64 13.46 1.29
CA HIS A 163 -4.31 13.20 0.02
C HIS A 163 -5.82 13.40 0.17
N ARG A 164 -6.32 14.57 -0.25
CA ARG A 164 -7.75 14.90 -0.15
C ARG A 164 -8.52 14.71 -1.47
N HIS A 165 -7.83 14.37 -2.55
CA HIS A 165 -8.53 14.08 -3.80
C HIS A 165 -9.41 12.83 -3.64
N PRO A 166 -10.71 12.87 -3.99
CA PRO A 166 -11.61 11.73 -3.78
C PRO A 166 -11.10 10.42 -4.35
N VAL A 167 -10.56 10.41 -5.57
CA VAL A 167 -9.97 9.21 -6.21
C VAL A 167 -8.79 8.64 -5.40
N ALA A 168 -7.94 9.48 -4.82
CA ALA A 168 -6.85 9.03 -3.96
C ALA A 168 -7.37 8.38 -2.67
N LEU A 169 -8.44 8.95 -2.09
CA LEU A 169 -9.09 8.39 -0.90
C LEU A 169 -9.81 7.08 -1.21
N VAL A 170 -10.43 6.92 -2.38
CA VAL A 170 -11.02 5.65 -2.83
C VAL A 170 -9.96 4.56 -2.91
N ALA A 171 -8.81 4.83 -3.52
CA ALA A 171 -7.72 3.85 -3.62
C ALA A 171 -7.12 3.53 -2.23
N GLY A 172 -6.97 4.54 -1.37
CA GLY A 172 -6.48 4.33 0.01
C GLY A 172 -7.42 3.48 0.85
N TRP A 173 -8.72 3.74 0.79
CA TRP A 173 -9.74 2.89 1.39
C TRP A 173 -9.72 1.48 0.81
N GLY A 174 -9.65 1.37 -0.52
CA GLY A 174 -9.59 0.10 -1.22
C GLY A 174 -8.39 -0.75 -0.78
N GLN A 175 -7.22 -0.15 -0.60
CA GLN A 175 -6.04 -0.86 -0.10
C GLN A 175 -6.23 -1.34 1.36
N ALA A 176 -6.84 -0.53 2.23
CA ALA A 176 -7.21 -0.97 3.57
C ALA A 176 -8.21 -2.13 3.53
N ALA A 177 -9.22 -2.05 2.66
CA ALA A 177 -10.21 -3.12 2.45
C ALA A 177 -9.57 -4.40 1.90
N ALA A 178 -8.59 -4.28 0.99
CA ALA A 178 -7.86 -5.42 0.44
C ALA A 178 -7.08 -6.16 1.54
N VAL A 179 -6.34 -5.43 2.37
CA VAL A 179 -5.60 -6.02 3.50
C VAL A 179 -6.57 -6.64 4.52
N HIS A 180 -7.64 -5.93 4.89
CA HIS A 180 -8.72 -6.46 5.75
C HIS A 180 -9.27 -7.79 5.22
N THR A 181 -9.62 -7.85 3.94
CA THR A 181 -10.21 -9.04 3.29
C THR A 181 -9.24 -10.23 3.29
N LEU A 182 -7.95 -9.97 3.01
CA LEU A 182 -6.94 -11.01 2.88
C LEU A 182 -6.45 -11.54 4.23
N LEU A 183 -6.48 -10.75 5.29
CA LEU A 183 -6.17 -11.20 6.65
C LEU A 183 -7.16 -12.26 7.19
N ALA A 184 -8.35 -12.32 6.63
CA ALA A 184 -9.36 -13.35 6.96
C ALA A 184 -9.18 -14.65 6.16
N GLN A 185 -8.20 -14.74 5.27
CA GLN A 185 -7.98 -15.85 4.34
C GLN A 185 -6.57 -16.45 4.51
N SER A 186 -6.34 -17.54 3.80
CA SER A 186 -5.02 -18.14 3.60
C SER A 186 -4.84 -18.48 2.12
N PRO A 187 -3.63 -18.79 1.65
CA PRO A 187 -3.43 -19.19 0.26
C PRO A 187 -4.31 -20.38 -0.18
N ASP A 188 -4.62 -21.30 0.74
CA ASP A 188 -5.45 -22.48 0.49
C ASP A 188 -6.95 -22.15 0.42
N THR A 189 -7.38 -21.07 1.06
CA THR A 189 -8.79 -20.63 1.12
C THR A 189 -9.08 -19.42 0.25
N PHE A 190 -8.09 -18.93 -0.47
CA PHE A 190 -8.25 -17.75 -1.31
C PHE A 190 -9.17 -18.01 -2.50
N GLU A 191 -10.26 -17.25 -2.55
CA GLU A 191 -11.24 -17.29 -3.64
C GLU A 191 -11.14 -16.00 -4.48
N ARG A 192 -10.53 -16.14 -5.68
CA ARG A 192 -10.25 -15.01 -6.58
C ARG A 192 -11.48 -14.15 -6.89
N ALA A 193 -12.62 -14.79 -7.19
CA ALA A 193 -13.84 -14.08 -7.53
C ALA A 193 -14.35 -13.26 -6.33
N ALA A 194 -14.39 -13.87 -5.14
CA ALA A 194 -14.83 -13.19 -3.93
C ALA A 194 -13.91 -12.00 -3.55
N PHE A 195 -12.60 -12.16 -3.70
CA PHE A 195 -11.66 -11.07 -3.51
C PHE A 195 -11.92 -9.93 -4.51
N TRP A 196 -12.09 -10.26 -5.80
CA TRP A 196 -12.31 -9.27 -6.84
C TRP A 196 -13.62 -8.51 -6.65
N ASP A 197 -14.70 -9.21 -6.34
CA ASP A 197 -16.00 -8.62 -6.05
C ASP A 197 -15.93 -7.69 -4.83
N ALA A 198 -15.20 -8.07 -3.79
CA ALA A 198 -14.99 -7.23 -2.62
C ALA A 198 -14.22 -5.94 -2.95
N MET A 199 -13.21 -6.01 -3.83
CA MET A 199 -12.46 -4.80 -4.27
C MET A 199 -13.33 -3.87 -5.11
N LEU A 200 -14.14 -4.43 -6.01
CA LEU A 200 -15.07 -3.65 -6.81
C LEU A 200 -16.15 -2.99 -5.95
N GLU A 201 -16.70 -3.72 -4.98
CA GLU A 201 -17.65 -3.19 -4.00
C GLU A 201 -17.04 -2.07 -3.15
N ALA A 202 -15.84 -2.29 -2.61
CA ALA A 202 -15.14 -1.29 -1.78
C ALA A 202 -14.90 0.02 -2.54
N ALA A 203 -14.47 -0.06 -3.82
CA ALA A 203 -14.26 1.12 -4.65
C ALA A 203 -15.58 1.83 -4.98
N THR A 204 -16.59 1.10 -5.47
CA THR A 204 -17.88 1.66 -5.85
C THR A 204 -18.58 2.34 -4.66
N TRP A 205 -18.54 1.67 -3.52
CA TRP A 205 -19.13 2.21 -2.29
C TRP A 205 -18.41 3.48 -1.84
N ALA A 206 -17.08 3.50 -1.81
CA ALA A 206 -16.32 4.68 -1.41
C ALA A 206 -16.47 5.86 -2.38
N GLU A 207 -16.58 5.60 -3.69
CA GLU A 207 -16.89 6.62 -4.69
C GLU A 207 -18.23 7.29 -4.38
N ALA A 208 -19.24 6.53 -3.98
CA ALA A 208 -20.54 7.06 -3.58
C ALA A 208 -20.46 7.89 -2.29
N GLN A 209 -19.66 7.45 -1.28
CA GLN A 209 -19.48 8.19 -0.03
C GLN A 209 -18.75 9.53 -0.21
N LEU A 210 -17.86 9.61 -1.20
CA LEU A 210 -17.00 10.76 -1.44
C LEU A 210 -17.51 11.68 -2.56
N ASP A 211 -18.66 11.37 -3.17
CA ASP A 211 -19.13 12.01 -4.40
C ASP A 211 -18.01 12.05 -5.46
N ALA A 212 -17.28 10.93 -5.55
CA ALA A 212 -16.15 10.79 -6.45
C ALA A 212 -16.60 10.34 -7.84
N THR A 213 -15.77 10.62 -8.85
CA THR A 213 -15.94 9.99 -10.16
C THR A 213 -15.63 8.49 -10.08
N ASP A 214 -16.28 7.69 -10.91
CA ASP A 214 -16.14 6.23 -10.99
C ASP A 214 -14.82 5.73 -11.62
N ARG A 215 -13.74 6.47 -11.48
CA ARG A 215 -12.46 6.15 -12.13
C ARG A 215 -11.85 4.84 -11.64
N VAL A 216 -11.92 4.59 -10.33
CA VAL A 216 -11.32 3.40 -9.72
C VAL A 216 -12.17 2.16 -9.97
N SER A 217 -13.48 2.25 -9.71
CA SER A 217 -14.43 1.14 -9.94
C SER A 217 -14.54 0.78 -11.41
N SER A 218 -14.61 1.77 -12.30
CA SER A 218 -14.61 1.54 -13.76
C SER A 218 -13.35 0.84 -14.23
N ARG A 219 -12.18 1.18 -13.65
CA ARG A 219 -10.93 0.52 -13.96
C ARG A 219 -10.93 -0.94 -13.52
N LEU A 220 -11.36 -1.23 -12.29
CA LEU A 220 -11.54 -2.60 -11.81
C LEU A 220 -12.51 -3.37 -12.71
N GLN A 221 -13.63 -2.77 -13.09
CA GLN A 221 -14.62 -3.41 -13.96
C GLN A 221 -14.02 -3.77 -15.33
N ASN A 222 -13.21 -2.92 -15.92
CA ASN A 222 -12.52 -3.18 -17.18
C ASN A 222 -11.49 -4.33 -17.08
N LEU A 223 -11.00 -4.63 -15.90
CA LEU A 223 -10.04 -5.70 -15.61
C LEU A 223 -10.72 -7.05 -15.33
N THR A 224 -12.01 -7.09 -15.00
CA THR A 224 -12.72 -8.30 -14.53
C THR A 224 -12.52 -9.50 -15.44
N ASP A 225 -12.68 -9.33 -16.75
CA ASP A 225 -12.52 -10.40 -17.72
C ASP A 225 -11.06 -10.60 -18.18
N ARG A 226 -10.11 -9.91 -17.58
CA ARG A 226 -8.69 -9.88 -17.97
C ARG A 226 -7.74 -10.39 -16.90
N LEU A 227 -8.23 -10.90 -15.77
CA LEU A 227 -7.39 -11.31 -14.64
C LEU A 227 -6.39 -12.43 -14.97
N ASP A 228 -6.56 -13.17 -16.05
CA ASP A 228 -5.59 -14.17 -16.53
C ASP A 228 -4.59 -13.61 -17.58
N ALA A 229 -4.71 -12.34 -17.96
CA ALA A 229 -3.83 -11.69 -18.93
C ALA A 229 -2.38 -11.57 -18.41
N PHE A 230 -1.44 -11.29 -19.31
CA PHE A 230 -0.05 -11.03 -18.90
C PHE A 230 0.04 -9.72 -18.12
N PRO A 231 1.03 -9.56 -17.22
CA PRO A 231 1.21 -8.35 -16.42
C PRO A 231 1.26 -7.06 -17.24
N LEU A 232 1.87 -7.09 -18.43
CA LEU A 232 1.91 -5.93 -19.34
C LEU A 232 0.54 -5.57 -19.89
N ASP A 233 -0.29 -6.57 -20.21
CA ASP A 233 -1.65 -6.33 -20.71
C ASP A 233 -2.54 -5.77 -19.60
N LEU A 234 -2.33 -6.20 -18.34
CA LEU A 234 -3.02 -5.62 -17.17
C LEU A 234 -2.59 -4.17 -16.94
N ARG A 235 -1.29 -3.88 -17.02
CA ARG A 235 -0.77 -2.52 -16.97
C ARG A 235 -1.40 -1.63 -18.04
N ASP A 236 -1.43 -2.09 -19.28
CA ASP A 236 -1.96 -1.32 -20.40
C ASP A 236 -3.48 -1.11 -20.26
N ALA A 237 -4.20 -2.09 -19.67
CA ALA A 237 -5.61 -1.94 -19.33
C ALA A 237 -5.87 -0.94 -18.19
N CYS A 238 -4.83 -0.62 -17.40
CA CYS A 238 -4.87 0.43 -16.38
C CYS A 238 -4.44 1.82 -16.91
N ASP A 239 -4.19 1.99 -18.21
CA ASP A 239 -3.61 3.17 -18.85
C ASP A 239 -2.16 3.48 -18.36
N GLY A 240 -1.51 2.51 -17.78
CA GLY A 240 -0.19 2.61 -17.18
C GLY A 240 -0.16 2.10 -15.74
N VAL A 241 0.97 2.34 -15.07
CA VAL A 241 1.19 2.11 -13.64
C VAL A 241 2.11 3.24 -13.16
N GLY A 242 1.63 4.47 -13.25
CA GLY A 242 2.30 5.65 -12.72
C GLY A 242 1.77 5.98 -11.33
N VAL A 243 2.08 7.18 -10.86
CA VAL A 243 1.68 7.70 -9.53
C VAL A 243 0.17 7.99 -9.39
N ARG A 244 -0.64 7.64 -10.37
CA ARG A 244 -2.09 7.90 -10.32
C ARG A 244 -2.81 6.77 -9.60
N ALA A 245 -3.60 7.13 -8.61
CA ALA A 245 -4.29 6.17 -7.76
C ALA A 245 -5.21 5.22 -8.54
N GLU A 246 -5.90 5.73 -9.58
CA GLU A 246 -6.76 4.95 -10.47
C GLU A 246 -6.02 4.05 -11.47
N GLU A 247 -4.70 4.14 -11.54
CA GLU A 247 -3.84 3.26 -12.33
C GLU A 247 -3.17 2.20 -11.41
N ALA A 248 -2.45 2.67 -10.40
CA ALA A 248 -1.57 1.86 -9.55
C ALA A 248 -2.35 0.84 -8.68
N TRP A 249 -3.40 1.28 -7.96
CA TRP A 249 -4.12 0.38 -7.06
C TRP A 249 -4.95 -0.71 -7.79
N PRO A 250 -5.73 -0.42 -8.84
CA PRO A 250 -6.41 -1.47 -9.60
C PRO A 250 -5.45 -2.49 -10.23
N PHE A 251 -4.28 -2.02 -10.71
CA PHE A 251 -3.25 -2.92 -11.21
C PHE A 251 -2.71 -3.84 -10.11
N ALA A 252 -2.37 -3.30 -8.94
CA ALA A 252 -1.91 -4.10 -7.81
C ALA A 252 -2.93 -5.18 -7.40
N CYS A 253 -4.23 -4.81 -7.32
CA CYS A 253 -5.32 -5.75 -7.08
C CYS A 253 -5.42 -6.84 -8.16
N ALA A 254 -5.31 -6.47 -9.44
CA ALA A 254 -5.39 -7.42 -10.55
C ALA A 254 -4.21 -8.40 -10.53
N MET A 255 -3.01 -7.94 -10.21
CA MET A 255 -1.84 -8.81 -10.07
C MET A 255 -2.00 -9.82 -8.94
N VAL A 256 -2.52 -9.40 -7.78
CA VAL A 256 -2.81 -10.30 -6.66
C VAL A 256 -3.93 -11.28 -7.03
N ALA A 257 -5.06 -10.79 -7.54
CA ALA A 257 -6.17 -11.65 -7.99
C ALA A 257 -5.72 -12.70 -9.01
N ARG A 258 -4.81 -12.33 -9.91
CA ARG A 258 -4.29 -13.20 -10.97
C ARG A 258 -3.60 -14.45 -10.43
N ARG A 259 -2.75 -14.33 -9.42
CA ARG A 259 -1.86 -15.41 -8.94
C ARG A 259 -1.55 -15.30 -7.44
N ALA A 260 -2.54 -14.99 -6.61
CA ALA A 260 -2.36 -14.77 -5.17
C ALA A 260 -1.56 -15.88 -4.45
N HIS A 261 -1.71 -17.14 -4.88
CA HIS A 261 -1.00 -18.30 -4.30
C HIS A 261 0.51 -18.37 -4.61
N LEU A 262 1.03 -17.51 -5.50
CA LEU A 262 2.44 -17.47 -5.91
C LEU A 262 3.08 -16.15 -5.48
N LEU A 263 3.30 -15.95 -4.16
CA LEU A 263 3.78 -14.71 -3.57
C LEU A 263 4.95 -14.08 -4.34
N GLU A 264 6.09 -14.77 -4.42
CA GLU A 264 7.31 -14.27 -5.05
C GLU A 264 7.09 -13.94 -6.54
N ASN A 265 6.48 -14.86 -7.28
CA ASN A 265 6.23 -14.68 -8.71
C ASN A 265 5.29 -13.49 -8.96
N THR A 266 4.23 -13.35 -8.17
CA THR A 266 3.25 -12.27 -8.31
C THR A 266 3.89 -10.93 -8.05
N LEU A 267 4.62 -10.79 -6.95
CA LEU A 267 5.31 -9.56 -6.58
C LEU A 267 6.33 -9.15 -7.64
N LEU A 268 7.22 -10.05 -8.02
CA LEU A 268 8.25 -9.76 -9.03
C LEU A 268 7.66 -9.48 -10.42
N SER A 269 6.61 -10.19 -10.82
CA SER A 269 5.96 -9.96 -12.12
C SER A 269 5.30 -8.59 -12.18
N GLY A 270 4.70 -8.13 -11.07
CA GLY A 270 4.08 -6.80 -10.99
C GLY A 270 5.11 -5.69 -10.99
N ILE A 271 6.14 -5.77 -10.17
CA ILE A 271 7.23 -4.76 -10.11
C ILE A 271 7.91 -4.62 -11.49
N ASN A 272 8.19 -5.72 -12.16
CA ASN A 272 8.94 -5.73 -13.43
C ASN A 272 8.18 -5.14 -14.63
N VAL A 273 6.93 -4.74 -14.49
CA VAL A 273 6.27 -3.94 -15.55
C VAL A 273 6.80 -2.52 -15.62
N GLY A 274 7.52 -2.06 -14.59
CA GLY A 274 8.03 -0.70 -14.45
C GLY A 274 6.96 0.28 -13.99
N GLY A 275 7.16 1.56 -14.25
CA GLY A 275 6.29 2.64 -13.74
C GLY A 275 6.59 2.97 -12.29
N ASP A 276 5.58 3.17 -11.47
CA ASP A 276 5.66 3.41 -10.03
C ASP A 276 5.85 2.06 -9.30
N ALA A 277 7.03 1.51 -9.44
CA ALA A 277 7.32 0.11 -9.14
C ALA A 277 7.46 -0.14 -7.64
N ASP A 278 7.97 0.82 -6.86
CA ASP A 278 8.06 0.78 -5.41
C ASP A 278 6.66 0.84 -4.78
N THR A 279 5.84 1.80 -5.16
CA THR A 279 4.46 1.94 -4.66
C THR A 279 3.59 0.74 -5.03
N THR A 280 3.60 0.28 -6.29
CA THR A 280 2.85 -0.93 -6.66
C THR A 280 3.39 -2.18 -5.98
N GLY A 281 4.71 -2.26 -5.80
CA GLY A 281 5.39 -3.30 -5.03
C GLY A 281 4.96 -3.29 -3.57
N ALA A 282 4.93 -2.12 -2.92
CA ALA A 282 4.48 -1.95 -1.55
C ALA A 282 3.02 -2.40 -1.34
N MET A 283 2.11 -1.96 -2.22
CA MET A 283 0.70 -2.36 -2.17
C MET A 283 0.51 -3.86 -2.37
N MET A 284 1.15 -4.46 -3.39
CA MET A 284 1.10 -5.90 -3.62
C MET A 284 1.76 -6.68 -2.47
N GLY A 285 2.90 -6.21 -1.98
CA GLY A 285 3.61 -6.80 -0.85
C GLY A 285 2.76 -6.85 0.42
N ALA A 286 2.02 -5.77 0.71
CA ALA A 286 1.06 -5.72 1.80
C ALA A 286 -0.06 -6.76 1.66
N MET A 287 -0.68 -6.83 0.48
CA MET A 287 -1.76 -7.78 0.19
C MET A 287 -1.29 -9.23 0.24
N LEU A 288 -0.18 -9.54 -0.41
CA LEU A 288 0.41 -10.88 -0.41
C LEU A 288 0.88 -11.29 0.98
N GLY A 289 1.47 -10.35 1.72
CA GLY A 289 1.89 -10.59 3.09
C GLY A 289 0.73 -10.83 4.06
N ALA A 290 -0.39 -10.12 3.89
CA ALA A 290 -1.62 -10.37 4.64
C ALA A 290 -2.14 -11.81 4.42
N LEU A 291 -2.08 -12.29 3.18
CA LEU A 291 -2.56 -13.62 2.81
C LEU A 291 -1.62 -14.75 3.24
N HIS A 292 -0.30 -14.56 3.08
CA HIS A 292 0.68 -15.63 3.23
C HIS A 292 1.39 -15.64 4.60
N GLY A 293 1.42 -14.51 5.31
CA GLY A 293 2.26 -14.29 6.48
C GLY A 293 3.72 -13.97 6.13
N TRP A 294 4.46 -13.49 7.15
CA TRP A 294 5.87 -13.12 7.00
C TRP A 294 6.79 -14.31 6.73
N ALA A 295 6.50 -15.44 7.36
CA ALA A 295 7.30 -16.66 7.21
C ALA A 295 7.36 -17.18 5.76
N ALA A 296 6.42 -16.81 4.90
CA ALA A 296 6.37 -17.23 3.51
C ALA A 296 7.29 -16.43 2.57
N PHE A 297 7.80 -15.27 3.00
CA PHE A 297 8.74 -14.49 2.19
C PHE A 297 10.10 -15.17 2.07
N PRO A 298 10.79 -15.06 0.91
CA PRO A 298 12.14 -15.59 0.74
C PRO A 298 13.11 -15.10 1.81
N SER A 299 13.93 -15.99 2.35
CA SER A 299 14.84 -15.67 3.45
C SER A 299 15.89 -14.61 3.07
N GLU A 300 16.25 -14.54 1.81
CA GLU A 300 17.13 -13.52 1.26
C GLU A 300 16.51 -12.13 1.33
N TRP A 301 15.20 -12.02 1.07
CA TRP A 301 14.49 -10.75 1.19
C TRP A 301 14.32 -10.34 2.66
N GLN A 302 14.03 -11.30 3.53
CA GLN A 302 13.91 -11.01 4.97
C GLN A 302 15.23 -10.49 5.56
N LYS A 303 16.37 -11.09 5.18
CA LYS A 303 17.70 -10.72 5.71
C LYS A 303 18.29 -9.48 5.06
N GLY A 304 17.97 -9.23 3.78
CA GLY A 304 18.50 -8.10 3.02
C GLY A 304 17.71 -6.80 3.21
N LEU A 305 16.54 -6.84 3.84
CA LEU A 305 15.71 -5.67 4.07
C LEU A 305 16.35 -4.74 5.11
N GLU A 306 16.48 -3.47 4.79
CA GLU A 306 16.98 -2.45 5.72
C GLU A 306 16.14 -2.38 6.99
N ALA A 307 16.82 -2.38 8.14
CA ALA A 307 16.20 -2.27 9.46
C ALA A 307 15.12 -3.32 9.77
N ALA A 308 15.20 -4.52 9.16
CA ALA A 308 14.22 -5.59 9.30
C ALA A 308 13.85 -5.92 10.76
N ASP A 309 14.84 -5.95 11.65
CA ASP A 309 14.62 -6.22 13.08
C ASP A 309 13.75 -5.14 13.73
N ARG A 310 14.06 -3.85 13.48
CA ARG A 310 13.30 -2.72 14.01
C ARG A 310 11.87 -2.71 13.45
N LEU A 311 11.72 -2.88 12.14
CA LEU A 311 10.40 -2.93 11.51
C LEU A 311 9.58 -4.11 12.06
N SER A 312 10.22 -5.28 12.28
CA SER A 312 9.58 -6.44 12.88
C SER A 312 9.14 -6.18 14.32
N GLU A 313 9.92 -5.46 15.11
CA GLU A 313 9.57 -5.08 16.49
C GLU A 313 8.36 -4.14 16.50
N GLU A 314 8.37 -3.10 15.67
CA GLU A 314 7.24 -2.17 15.52
C GLU A 314 5.96 -2.90 15.06
N ALA A 315 6.07 -3.83 14.10
CA ALA A 315 4.94 -4.63 13.62
C ALA A 315 4.38 -5.58 14.68
N ARG A 316 5.25 -6.22 15.49
CA ARG A 316 4.81 -7.04 16.63
C ARG A 316 4.12 -6.19 17.70
N GLY A 317 4.67 -5.02 18.01
CA GLY A 317 4.05 -4.09 18.95
C GLY A 317 2.62 -3.70 18.52
N LEU A 318 2.39 -3.44 17.24
CA LEU A 318 1.04 -3.23 16.72
C LEU A 318 0.17 -4.48 16.87
N SER A 319 0.68 -5.65 16.50
CA SER A 319 -0.05 -6.92 16.63
C SER A 319 -0.48 -7.20 18.06
N GLU A 320 0.38 -6.92 19.05
CA GLU A 320 0.11 -7.13 20.48
C GLU A 320 -1.00 -6.21 21.03
N VAL A 321 -1.07 -4.96 20.56
CA VAL A 321 -2.09 -4.01 21.04
C VAL A 321 -3.43 -4.14 20.32
N LEU A 322 -3.47 -4.78 19.16
CA LEU A 322 -4.69 -5.02 18.38
C LEU A 322 -5.28 -6.43 18.58
N GLY A 323 -4.50 -7.39 19.05
CA GLY A 323 -4.92 -8.77 19.30
C GLY A 323 -5.27 -8.97 20.74
#